data_b255e2a6add14524d5f9aefc5bf3e718
#
_entry.id   b255e2a6add14524d5f9aefc5bf3e718
#
_cell.length_a   1.000
_cell.length_b   1.000
_cell.length_c   1.000
_cell.angle_alpha   90.00
_cell.angle_beta   90.00
_cell.angle_gamma   90.00
#
_symmetry.space_group_name_H-M   'P 1'
#
loop_
_entity.id
_entity.type
_entity.pdbx_description
1 polymer ?
#
loop_
_entity_poly.entity_id
_entity_poly.type
_entity_poly.pdbx_seq_one_letter_code
_entity_poly.pdbx_strand_id
1 'polypeptide(L)'
;MPRDVLAQALGKSTYARCFISVIVTPLEPEWEGDLVIEVVNHGSHPARVYLNQGICQLLFLRGEQPNVSYKDKGGKYQGQSGTQDALV
;
A
#
# COMPACT_ATOMS: atom_id res chain seq x y z
N MET A 1 -8.92 -7.75 2.58
CA MET A 1 -9.87 -6.62 2.35
C MET A 1 -11.27 -7.17 2.12
N PRO A 2 -12.29 -6.67 2.85
CA PRO A 2 -13.67 -7.04 2.56
C PRO A 2 -14.09 -6.64 1.15
N ARG A 3 -15.17 -7.24 0.64
CA ARG A 3 -15.64 -7.01 -0.73
C ARG A 3 -16.19 -5.59 -0.96
N ASP A 4 -16.62 -4.92 0.11
CA ASP A 4 -17.17 -3.57 0.04
C ASP A 4 -16.23 -2.48 0.56
N VAL A 5 -14.95 -2.81 0.77
CA VAL A 5 -13.97 -1.88 1.35
C VAL A 5 -12.76 -1.77 0.45
N LEU A 6 -12.39 -0.52 0.18
CA LEU A 6 -11.13 -0.14 -0.47
C LEU A 6 -10.26 0.54 0.58
N ALA A 7 -8.96 0.34 0.54
CA ALA A 7 -8.04 1.09 1.37
C ALA A 7 -7.05 1.87 0.52
N GLN A 8 -6.73 3.07 0.99
CA GLN A 8 -5.74 3.94 0.36
C GLN A 8 -4.64 4.23 1.36
N ALA A 9 -3.38 4.04 0.95
CA ALA A 9 -2.25 4.37 1.78
C ALA A 9 -1.85 5.82 1.57
N LEU A 10 -1.62 6.52 2.66
CA LEU A 10 -1.20 7.91 2.70
C LEU A 10 0.11 8.03 3.46
N GLY A 11 0.86 9.09 3.19
CA GLY A 11 2.10 9.35 3.90
C GLY A 11 1.88 9.65 5.39
N LYS A 12 2.95 9.62 6.14
CA LYS A 12 2.96 9.98 7.56
C LYS A 12 3.78 11.24 7.75
N SER A 13 3.29 12.18 8.55
CA SER A 13 3.90 13.51 8.67
C SER A 13 5.36 13.47 9.12
N THR A 14 5.73 12.55 9.99
CA THR A 14 7.11 12.40 10.45
C THR A 14 8.07 12.16 9.28
N TYR A 15 7.71 11.23 8.39
CA TYR A 15 8.54 10.92 7.23
C TYR A 15 8.42 11.98 6.13
N ALA A 16 7.23 12.58 5.98
CA ALA A 16 7.05 13.68 5.03
C ALA A 16 7.98 14.85 5.34
N ARG A 17 8.21 15.15 6.61
CA ARG A 17 9.14 16.19 7.04
C ARG A 17 10.60 15.86 6.74
N CYS A 18 10.91 14.60 6.49
CA CYS A 18 12.23 14.15 6.06
C CYS A 18 12.33 13.98 4.55
N PHE A 19 11.36 14.50 3.81
CA PHE A 19 11.27 14.36 2.34
C PHE A 19 11.16 12.89 1.89
N ILE A 20 10.52 12.07 2.70
CA ILE A 20 10.25 10.66 2.38
C ILE A 20 8.79 10.55 1.97
N SER A 21 8.55 9.94 0.83
CA SER A 21 7.20 9.56 0.41
C SER A 21 7.06 8.05 0.28
N VAL A 22 5.84 7.58 0.42
CA VAL A 22 5.48 6.19 0.14
C VAL A 22 4.62 6.17 -1.12
N ILE A 23 4.86 5.20 -1.97
CA ILE A 23 4.11 5.00 -3.20
C ILE A 23 3.49 3.62 -3.12
N VAL A 24 2.18 3.58 -3.18
CA VAL A 24 1.42 2.33 -3.19
C VAL A 24 0.07 2.61 -3.83
N THR A 25 -0.37 1.68 -4.66
CA THR A 25 -1.70 1.76 -5.26
C THR A 25 -2.77 1.36 -4.23
N PRO A 26 -4.04 1.73 -4.44
CA PRO A 26 -5.09 1.36 -3.50
C PRO A 26 -5.17 -0.15 -3.29
N LEU A 27 -5.50 -0.54 -2.05
CA LEU A 27 -5.81 -1.93 -1.73
C LEU A 27 -7.25 -2.18 -2.16
N GLU A 28 -7.42 -2.91 -3.24
CA GLU A 28 -8.73 -3.17 -3.82
C GLU A 28 -9.55 -4.14 -2.97
N PRO A 29 -10.90 -4.10 -3.08
CA PRO A 29 -11.74 -5.07 -2.38
C PRO A 29 -11.31 -6.51 -2.65
N GLU A 30 -11.38 -7.34 -1.63
CA GLU A 30 -10.97 -8.76 -1.63
C GLU A 30 -9.47 -9.02 -1.84
N TRP A 31 -8.64 -7.96 -1.94
CA TRP A 31 -7.20 -8.17 -1.98
C TRP A 31 -6.71 -8.80 -0.65
N GLU A 32 -5.79 -9.73 -0.77
CA GLU A 32 -5.20 -10.44 0.36
C GLU A 32 -3.72 -10.71 0.08
N GLY A 33 -2.89 -10.49 1.07
CA GLY A 33 -1.45 -10.67 0.96
C GLY A 33 -0.69 -9.63 1.77
N ASP A 34 0.64 -9.66 1.69
CA ASP A 34 1.47 -8.62 2.27
C ASP A 34 1.48 -7.38 1.39
N LEU A 35 1.41 -6.22 2.02
CA LEU A 35 1.45 -4.95 1.31
C LEU A 35 2.90 -4.56 1.06
N VAL A 36 3.27 -4.39 -0.20
CA VAL A 36 4.58 -3.86 -0.58
C VAL A 36 4.47 -2.34 -0.72
N ILE A 37 5.35 -1.64 -0.02
CA ILE A 37 5.41 -0.19 -0.03
C ILE A 37 6.72 0.23 -0.68
N GLU A 38 6.65 1.08 -1.70
CA GLU A 38 7.82 1.71 -2.30
C GLU A 38 8.12 2.99 -1.54
N VAL A 39 9.35 3.13 -1.08
CA VAL A 39 9.79 4.29 -0.30
C VAL A 39 10.76 5.10 -1.11
N VAL A 40 10.50 6.41 -1.23
CA VAL A 40 11.32 7.32 -2.03
C VAL A 40 11.88 8.41 -1.13
N ASN A 41 13.18 8.62 -1.20
CA ASN A 41 13.86 9.74 -0.56
C ASN A 41 14.03 10.86 -1.58
N HIS A 42 13.31 11.95 -1.42
CA HIS A 42 13.40 13.13 -2.29
C HIS A 42 14.44 14.13 -1.83
N GLY A 43 15.04 13.92 -0.67
CA GLY A 43 16.05 14.82 -0.11
C GLY A 43 17.46 14.48 -0.57
N SER A 44 18.39 15.34 -0.22
CA SER A 44 19.81 15.17 -0.54
C SER A 44 20.59 14.43 0.56
N HIS A 45 19.97 14.16 1.69
CA HIS A 45 20.59 13.46 2.81
C HIS A 45 19.91 12.11 3.06
N PRO A 46 20.64 11.11 3.56
CA PRO A 46 20.03 9.85 3.98
C PRO A 46 18.97 10.07 5.06
N ALA A 47 17.91 9.28 5.01
CA ALA A 47 16.90 9.26 6.05
C ALA A 47 16.77 7.85 6.60
N ARG A 48 16.48 7.75 7.91
CA ARG A 48 16.35 6.48 8.58
C ARG A 48 14.88 6.08 8.66
N VAL A 49 14.59 4.87 8.23
CA VAL A 49 13.28 4.25 8.37
C VAL A 49 13.42 3.09 9.35
N TYR A 50 12.55 3.08 10.37
CA TYR A 50 12.64 2.10 11.44
C TYR A 50 11.70 0.93 11.18
N LEU A 51 12.21 -0.29 11.43
CA LEU A 51 11.38 -1.49 11.43
C LEU A 51 10.40 -1.48 12.61
N ASN A 52 9.26 -2.12 12.43
CA ASN A 52 8.22 -2.25 13.45
C ASN A 52 7.63 -0.92 13.92
N GLN A 53 7.75 0.11 13.11
CA GLN A 53 7.10 1.41 13.33
C GLN A 53 6.24 1.76 12.13
N GLY A 54 5.17 2.49 12.38
CA GLY A 54 4.28 2.93 11.32
C GLY A 54 4.98 3.86 10.34
N ILE A 55 4.88 3.58 9.05
CA ILE A 55 5.48 4.37 7.98
C ILE A 55 4.44 5.12 7.14
N CYS A 56 3.22 4.67 7.15
CA CYS A 56 2.11 5.27 6.40
C CYS A 56 0.81 5.12 7.16
N GLN A 57 -0.23 5.74 6.64
CA GLN A 57 -1.58 5.65 7.18
C GLN A 57 -2.46 4.95 6.16
N LEU A 58 -3.46 4.21 6.62
CA LEU A 58 -4.47 3.63 5.75
C LEU A 58 -5.79 4.32 5.97
N LEU A 59 -6.40 4.77 4.89
CA LEU A 59 -7.74 5.31 4.89
C LEU A 59 -8.67 4.26 4.26
N PHE A 60 -9.67 3.83 5.03
CA PHE A 60 -10.62 2.83 4.56
C PHE A 60 -11.88 3.50 4.05
N LEU A 61 -12.32 3.09 2.86
CA LEU A 61 -13.51 3.60 2.21
C LEU A 61 -14.46 2.45 1.96
N ARG A 62 -15.69 2.59 2.39
CA ARG A 62 -16.74 1.60 2.14
C ARG A 62 -17.64 2.09 1.02
N GLY A 63 -17.99 1.21 0.10
CA GLY A 63 -18.84 1.53 -1.03
C GLY A 63 -19.62 0.32 -1.52
N GLU A 64 -20.12 0.39 -2.74
CA GLU A 64 -20.79 -0.74 -3.36
C GLU A 64 -19.80 -1.84 -3.70
N GLN A 65 -20.25 -3.10 -3.64
CA GLN A 65 -19.41 -4.21 -4.02
C GLN A 65 -19.13 -4.17 -5.53
N PRO A 66 -17.88 -4.42 -5.96
CA PRO A 66 -17.59 -4.46 -7.38
C PRO A 66 -18.17 -5.72 -8.03
N ASN A 67 -18.50 -5.62 -9.32
CA ASN A 67 -18.92 -6.79 -10.10
C ASN A 67 -17.77 -7.80 -10.24
N VAL A 68 -16.55 -7.29 -10.42
CA VAL A 68 -15.32 -8.09 -10.50
C VAL A 68 -14.30 -7.49 -9.55
N SER A 69 -13.92 -8.25 -8.52
CA SER A 69 -12.92 -7.80 -7.55
C SER A 69 -11.51 -8.13 -8.02
N TYR A 70 -10.52 -7.64 -7.30
CA TYR A 70 -9.11 -7.98 -7.54
C TYR A 70 -8.88 -9.49 -7.48
N LYS A 71 -9.50 -10.17 -6.52
CA LYS A 71 -9.43 -11.62 -6.38
C LYS A 71 -10.11 -12.34 -7.54
N ASP A 72 -11.30 -11.89 -7.94
CA ASP A 72 -12.08 -12.51 -9.02
C ASP A 72 -11.35 -12.46 -10.37
N LYS A 73 -10.64 -11.36 -10.65
CA LYS A 73 -9.89 -11.21 -11.90
C LYS A 73 -8.45 -11.75 -11.84
N GLY A 74 -8.09 -12.41 -10.73
CA GLY A 74 -6.75 -12.98 -10.58
C GLY A 74 -5.64 -11.93 -10.59
N GLY A 75 -5.80 -10.87 -9.78
CA GLY A 75 -4.81 -9.79 -9.71
C GLY A 75 -3.39 -10.33 -9.47
N LYS A 76 -2.39 -9.70 -10.11
CA LYS A 76 -0.99 -10.16 -10.15
C LYS A 76 -0.38 -10.42 -8.79
N TYR A 77 -0.76 -9.62 -7.80
CA TYR A 77 -0.12 -9.63 -6.48
C TYR A 77 -0.99 -10.28 -5.40
N GLN A 78 -2.11 -10.88 -5.79
CA GLN A 78 -3.00 -11.55 -4.84
C GLN A 78 -2.24 -12.64 -4.09
N GLY A 79 -2.32 -12.60 -2.77
CA GLY A 79 -1.66 -13.59 -1.91
C GLY A 79 -0.16 -13.43 -1.76
N GLN A 80 0.44 -12.33 -2.26
CA GLN A 80 1.89 -12.13 -2.15
C GLN A 80 2.32 -12.11 -0.68
N SER A 81 3.56 -12.55 -0.43
CA SER A 81 4.17 -12.45 0.87
C SER A 81 5.59 -11.91 0.75
N GLY A 82 6.02 -11.13 1.76
CA GLY A 82 7.30 -10.45 1.73
C GLY A 82 7.36 -9.36 0.66
N THR A 83 8.57 -8.98 0.26
CA THR A 83 8.79 -8.00 -0.80
C THR A 83 8.61 -8.64 -2.17
N GLN A 84 8.13 -7.85 -3.12
CA GLN A 84 7.84 -8.33 -4.47
C GLN A 84 8.27 -7.27 -5.48
N ASP A 85 9.07 -7.67 -6.47
CA ASP A 85 9.39 -6.81 -7.60
C ASP A 85 8.19 -6.72 -8.56
N ALA A 86 8.22 -5.72 -9.44
CA ALA A 86 7.15 -5.54 -10.40
C ALA A 86 6.98 -6.74 -11.32
N LEU A 87 5.74 -7.18 -11.49
CA LEU A 87 5.37 -8.23 -12.44
C LEU A 87 4.82 -7.60 -13.71
N VAL A 88 5.35 -7.98 -14.85
CA VAL A 88 4.90 -7.49 -16.16
C VAL A 88 3.97 -8.46 -16.86
#